data_16f8408dc9410ffd8c7110b1e88d1cb4
#
_entry.id   16f8408dc9410ffd8c7110b1e88d1cb4
#
_cell.length_a   1.000
_cell.length_b   1.000
_cell.length_c   1.000
_cell.angle_alpha   90.00
_cell.angle_beta   90.00
_cell.angle_gamma   90.00
#
_symmetry.space_group_name_H-M   'P 1'
#
loop_
_entity.id
_entity.type
_entity.pdbx_description
1 polymer ?
#
loop_
_entity_poly.entity_id
_entity_poly.type
_entity_poly.pdbx_seq_one_letter_code
_entity_poly.pdbx_strand_id
1 'polypeptide(L)'
;NWHTACFPQKSVPRKDPATGPIALLARDSSYLEKVSSAFYSAFSLEVIPNYFNGSEIPLCLGSTPISPKDMPVPQINDFMYETLSSYPLAHHQGDGMRSFLGIVLIIYANQYTSMFIDEPESFLHPPQAKLMGSLIASNETSGRQLFISTHSKELLNGMLESGPDRIQVVRITRANDVNDFALLDVDDISKITSNTLLKYSDLINSLFHERTVLCESDSDCMFYQLIWDTVRASEPTPLFLPVGGKGRFKTYVDLLSKLHIDYSVVADADILRNPTDIKSVLLQDNVV
;
A
#
# COMPACT_ATOMS: atom_id res chain seq x y z
N ASN A 1 3.35 -16.05 -10.27
CA ASN A 1 2.17 -15.20 -10.40
C ASN A 1 1.40 -15.21 -9.07
N TRP A 2 1.42 -14.11 -8.33
CA TRP A 2 0.83 -14.00 -7.00
C TRP A 2 -0.70 -14.16 -7.02
N HIS A 3 -1.39 -13.83 -8.12
CA HIS A 3 -2.84 -14.05 -8.27
C HIS A 3 -3.26 -15.52 -8.14
N THR A 4 -2.37 -16.45 -8.43
CA THR A 4 -2.65 -17.89 -8.35
C THR A 4 -2.04 -18.57 -7.12
N ALA A 5 -1.34 -17.81 -6.26
CA ALA A 5 -0.66 -18.37 -5.11
C ALA A 5 -1.62 -19.00 -4.07
N CYS A 6 -2.88 -18.51 -4.02
CA CYS A 6 -3.92 -19.05 -3.14
C CYS A 6 -4.68 -20.26 -3.70
N PHE A 7 -4.43 -20.68 -4.97
CA PHE A 7 -5.05 -21.86 -5.53
C PHE A 7 -4.49 -23.14 -4.90
N PRO A 8 -5.30 -24.22 -4.84
CA PRO A 8 -4.85 -25.48 -4.26
C PRO A 8 -3.55 -25.97 -4.89
N GLN A 9 -2.64 -26.43 -4.08
CA GLN A 9 -1.36 -26.99 -4.51
C GLN A 9 -1.27 -28.43 -4.05
N LYS A 10 -0.57 -29.27 -4.83
CA LYS A 10 -0.33 -30.67 -4.46
C LYS A 10 0.43 -30.76 -3.14
N SER A 11 0.02 -31.69 -2.29
CA SER A 11 0.77 -32.02 -1.09
C SER A 11 2.13 -32.58 -1.50
N VAL A 12 3.20 -32.05 -0.91
CA VAL A 12 4.56 -32.49 -1.18
C VAL A 12 5.04 -33.37 -0.02
N PRO A 13 5.60 -34.56 -0.28
CA PRO A 13 6.16 -35.42 0.78
C PRO A 13 7.13 -34.64 1.68
N ARG A 14 7.12 -34.89 2.99
CA ARG A 14 7.97 -34.11 3.95
C ARG A 14 9.47 -34.19 3.64
N LYS A 15 9.91 -35.18 2.89
CA LYS A 15 11.33 -35.37 2.49
C LYS A 15 11.75 -34.43 1.37
N ASP A 16 10.81 -33.93 0.58
CA ASP A 16 11.11 -33.05 -0.55
C ASP A 16 11.04 -31.59 -0.13
N PRO A 17 11.80 -30.66 -0.76
CA PRO A 17 11.72 -29.24 -0.46
C PRO A 17 10.31 -28.68 -0.69
N ALA A 18 9.88 -27.73 0.13
CA ALA A 18 8.64 -27.02 -0.12
C ALA A 18 8.83 -26.10 -1.34
N THR A 19 8.19 -26.43 -2.45
CA THR A 19 8.35 -25.73 -3.74
C THR A 19 7.37 -24.59 -3.96
N GLY A 20 6.48 -24.34 -3.01
CA GLY A 20 5.48 -23.27 -3.12
C GLY A 20 4.98 -22.79 -1.76
N PRO A 21 4.31 -21.62 -1.73
CA PRO A 21 3.87 -21.00 -0.48
C PRO A 21 2.89 -21.87 0.32
N ILE A 22 1.99 -22.62 -0.32
CA ILE A 22 1.05 -23.52 0.38
C ILE A 22 1.78 -24.76 0.94
N ALA A 23 2.75 -25.30 0.21
CA ALA A 23 3.58 -26.39 0.75
C ALA A 23 4.40 -25.94 1.97
N LEU A 24 4.81 -24.66 1.99
CA LEU A 24 5.47 -24.07 3.14
C LEU A 24 4.49 -23.88 4.32
N LEU A 25 3.27 -23.41 4.07
CA LEU A 25 2.20 -23.31 5.09
C LEU A 25 1.97 -24.64 5.81
N ALA A 26 1.98 -25.73 5.05
CA ALA A 26 1.78 -27.08 5.59
C ALA A 26 2.90 -27.55 6.53
N ARG A 27 4.05 -26.89 6.56
CA ARG A 27 5.25 -27.32 7.28
C ARG A 27 5.70 -26.37 8.37
N ASP A 28 5.36 -25.09 8.22
CA ASP A 28 5.80 -24.01 9.10
C ASP A 28 4.58 -23.36 9.75
N SER A 29 4.34 -23.69 11.01
CA SER A 29 3.23 -23.12 11.78
C SER A 29 3.40 -21.62 12.03
N SER A 30 4.63 -21.13 12.15
CA SER A 30 4.90 -19.70 12.33
C SER A 30 4.54 -18.90 11.05
N TYR A 31 4.84 -19.49 9.90
CA TYR A 31 4.44 -18.89 8.62
C TYR A 31 2.91 -18.88 8.44
N LEU A 32 2.24 -19.99 8.79
CA LEU A 32 0.77 -20.06 8.79
C LEU A 32 0.16 -19.00 9.71
N GLU A 33 0.66 -18.86 10.92
CA GLU A 33 0.17 -17.89 11.90
C GLU A 33 0.30 -16.45 11.37
N LYS A 34 1.45 -16.11 10.78
CA LYS A 34 1.67 -14.78 10.16
C LYS A 34 0.70 -14.51 9.03
N VAL A 35 0.52 -15.46 8.11
CA VAL A 35 -0.40 -15.33 6.96
C VAL A 35 -1.84 -15.19 7.45
N SER A 36 -2.26 -16.06 8.38
CA SER A 36 -3.63 -16.04 8.91
C SER A 36 -3.91 -14.75 9.69
N SER A 37 -2.98 -14.29 10.52
CA SER A 37 -3.09 -13.04 11.26
C SER A 37 -3.21 -11.82 10.34
N ALA A 38 -2.39 -11.75 9.28
CA ALA A 38 -2.46 -10.69 8.29
C ALA A 38 -3.82 -10.68 7.57
N PHE A 39 -4.29 -11.86 7.17
CA PHE A 39 -5.59 -12.00 6.50
C PHE A 39 -6.76 -11.67 7.43
N TYR A 40 -6.69 -12.10 8.68
CA TYR A 40 -7.67 -11.77 9.72
C TYR A 40 -7.79 -10.27 9.95
N SER A 41 -6.66 -9.57 9.97
CA SER A 41 -6.63 -8.11 10.13
C SER A 41 -7.34 -7.37 8.98
N ALA A 42 -7.34 -7.94 7.77
CA ALA A 42 -7.97 -7.35 6.59
C ALA A 42 -9.46 -7.73 6.45
N PHE A 43 -9.85 -8.97 6.81
CA PHE A 43 -11.14 -9.55 6.45
C PHE A 43 -11.88 -10.22 7.61
N SER A 44 -11.30 -10.25 8.81
CA SER A 44 -11.85 -10.92 10.01
C SER A 44 -12.11 -12.42 9.81
N LEU A 45 -11.33 -13.05 8.94
CA LEU A 45 -11.38 -14.48 8.63
C LEU A 45 -9.98 -15.07 8.76
N GLU A 46 -9.87 -16.27 9.33
CA GLU A 46 -8.62 -17.02 9.40
C GLU A 46 -8.40 -17.82 8.12
N VAL A 47 -7.13 -18.03 7.76
CA VAL A 47 -6.71 -18.90 6.67
C VAL A 47 -6.36 -20.27 7.22
N ILE A 48 -7.10 -21.29 6.81
CA ILE A 48 -6.97 -22.65 7.35
C ILE A 48 -6.66 -23.61 6.21
N PRO A 49 -5.46 -24.22 6.17
CA PRO A 49 -5.14 -25.26 5.19
C PRO A 49 -5.95 -26.52 5.46
N ASN A 50 -6.68 -27.01 4.44
CA ASN A 50 -7.42 -28.27 4.57
C ASN A 50 -6.56 -29.45 4.11
N TYR A 51 -5.98 -30.16 5.09
CA TYR A 51 -5.14 -31.33 4.84
C TYR A 51 -5.94 -32.63 4.58
N PHE A 52 -7.26 -32.59 4.71
CA PHE A 52 -8.14 -33.76 4.54
C PHE A 52 -8.65 -33.93 3.10
N ASN A 53 -8.28 -33.00 2.20
CA ASN A 53 -8.77 -32.98 0.80
C ASN A 53 -7.94 -33.86 -0.17
N GLY A 54 -7.27 -34.90 0.33
CA GLY A 54 -6.52 -35.85 -0.51
C GLY A 54 -5.18 -35.32 -1.01
N SER A 55 -4.99 -35.22 -2.33
CA SER A 55 -3.70 -34.86 -2.93
C SER A 55 -3.41 -33.36 -3.01
N GLU A 56 -4.41 -32.53 -2.78
CA GLU A 56 -4.29 -31.07 -2.84
C GLU A 56 -4.66 -30.43 -1.50
N ILE A 57 -4.03 -29.32 -1.19
CA ILE A 57 -4.26 -28.55 0.04
C ILE A 57 -4.97 -27.24 -0.34
N PRO A 58 -6.31 -27.20 -0.33
CA PRO A 58 -7.03 -25.95 -0.47
C PRO A 58 -6.94 -25.13 0.82
N LEU A 59 -7.03 -23.81 0.68
CA LEU A 59 -7.14 -22.89 1.80
C LEU A 59 -8.62 -22.57 2.04
N CYS A 60 -9.09 -22.89 3.24
CA CYS A 60 -10.41 -22.55 3.74
C CYS A 60 -10.37 -21.21 4.48
N LEU A 61 -11.47 -20.49 4.48
CA LEU A 61 -11.62 -19.22 5.19
C LEU A 61 -12.73 -19.35 6.25
N GLY A 62 -12.39 -19.04 7.50
CA GLY A 62 -13.35 -19.15 8.60
C GLY A 62 -12.69 -18.95 9.94
N SER A 63 -13.27 -19.54 10.98
CA SER A 63 -12.65 -19.62 12.31
C SER A 63 -12.08 -21.01 12.50
N THR A 64 -10.89 -21.11 13.07
CA THR A 64 -10.24 -22.42 13.32
C THR A 64 -11.16 -23.34 14.13
N PRO A 65 -11.52 -24.53 13.60
CA PRO A 65 -12.40 -25.44 14.31
C PRO A 65 -11.76 -25.93 15.61
N ILE A 66 -12.54 -25.90 16.70
CA ILE A 66 -12.13 -26.42 18.00
C ILE A 66 -12.90 -27.72 18.23
N SER A 67 -12.19 -28.85 18.23
CA SER A 67 -12.81 -30.13 18.56
C SER A 67 -13.13 -30.22 20.06
N PRO A 68 -14.19 -30.94 20.45
CA PRO A 68 -14.47 -31.23 21.86
C PRO A 68 -13.28 -31.94 22.52
N LYS A 69 -12.98 -31.58 23.78
CA LYS A 69 -11.77 -32.08 24.51
C LYS A 69 -11.71 -33.59 24.64
N ASP A 70 -12.84 -34.26 24.72
CA ASP A 70 -12.95 -35.71 24.97
C ASP A 70 -13.23 -36.54 23.71
N MET A 71 -13.11 -35.90 22.52
CA MET A 71 -13.39 -36.59 21.27
C MET A 71 -12.22 -37.52 20.86
N PRO A 72 -12.48 -38.83 20.56
CA PRO A 72 -11.45 -39.75 20.07
C PRO A 72 -10.87 -39.28 18.73
N VAL A 73 -9.57 -39.57 18.50
CA VAL A 73 -8.82 -39.12 17.30
C VAL A 73 -9.51 -39.41 15.97
N PRO A 74 -10.10 -40.57 15.71
CA PRO A 74 -10.82 -40.82 14.44
C PRO A 74 -12.00 -39.84 14.27
N GLN A 75 -12.77 -39.62 15.34
CA GLN A 75 -13.90 -38.69 15.30
C GLN A 75 -13.46 -37.22 15.16
N ILE A 76 -12.30 -36.86 15.68
CA ILE A 76 -11.70 -35.54 15.44
C ILE A 76 -11.43 -35.34 13.96
N ASN A 77 -10.89 -36.34 13.27
CA ASN A 77 -10.59 -36.26 11.84
C ASN A 77 -11.89 -36.09 11.02
N ASP A 78 -12.93 -36.85 11.35
CA ASP A 78 -14.23 -36.75 10.68
C ASP A 78 -14.85 -35.37 10.94
N PHE A 79 -14.84 -34.90 12.17
CA PHE A 79 -15.30 -33.57 12.56
C PHE A 79 -14.59 -32.46 11.80
N MET A 80 -13.24 -32.52 11.72
CA MET A 80 -12.42 -31.54 11.00
C MET A 80 -12.71 -31.58 9.51
N TYR A 81 -12.83 -32.79 8.91
CA TYR A 81 -13.17 -32.95 7.51
C TYR A 81 -14.53 -32.32 7.17
N GLU A 82 -15.57 -32.65 7.94
CA GLU A 82 -16.93 -32.12 7.71
C GLU A 82 -16.95 -30.59 7.88
N THR A 83 -16.33 -30.08 8.94
CA THR A 83 -16.30 -28.66 9.23
C THR A 83 -15.54 -27.89 8.13
N LEU A 84 -14.32 -28.29 7.79
CA LEU A 84 -13.53 -27.61 6.77
C LEU A 84 -14.12 -27.75 5.36
N SER A 85 -14.83 -28.85 5.08
CA SER A 85 -15.53 -29.03 3.81
C SER A 85 -16.71 -28.07 3.64
N SER A 86 -17.26 -27.56 4.74
CA SER A 86 -18.35 -26.55 4.72
C SER A 86 -17.84 -25.13 4.55
N TYR A 87 -16.55 -24.87 4.76
CA TYR A 87 -15.99 -23.51 4.71
C TYR A 87 -15.79 -23.03 3.26
N PRO A 88 -15.96 -21.73 3.02
CA PRO A 88 -15.65 -21.12 1.74
C PRO A 88 -14.16 -21.26 1.42
N LEU A 89 -13.85 -21.59 0.16
CA LEU A 89 -12.48 -21.73 -0.32
C LEU A 89 -11.91 -20.37 -0.72
N ALA A 90 -10.66 -20.11 -0.36
CA ALA A 90 -9.98 -18.86 -0.63
C ALA A 90 -9.94 -18.53 -2.14
N HIS A 91 -9.67 -19.52 -2.98
CA HIS A 91 -9.59 -19.33 -4.44
C HIS A 91 -10.95 -19.14 -5.13
N HIS A 92 -12.05 -19.32 -4.42
CA HIS A 92 -13.40 -19.01 -4.89
C HIS A 92 -13.91 -17.62 -4.43
N GLN A 93 -13.10 -16.89 -3.65
CA GLN A 93 -13.49 -15.57 -3.18
C GLN A 93 -13.29 -14.49 -4.26
N GLY A 94 -13.78 -13.29 -3.96
CA GLY A 94 -13.58 -12.12 -4.82
C GLY A 94 -12.10 -11.77 -5.00
N ASP A 95 -11.81 -11.03 -6.05
CA ASP A 95 -10.45 -10.70 -6.48
C ASP A 95 -9.64 -10.01 -5.39
N GLY A 96 -10.24 -9.14 -4.58
CA GLY A 96 -9.54 -8.46 -3.48
C GLY A 96 -9.00 -9.43 -2.42
N MET A 97 -9.79 -10.39 -1.97
CA MET A 97 -9.34 -11.41 -1.01
C MET A 97 -8.25 -12.31 -1.60
N ARG A 98 -8.42 -12.73 -2.86
CA ARG A 98 -7.45 -13.58 -3.56
C ARG A 98 -6.12 -12.86 -3.76
N SER A 99 -6.18 -11.61 -4.23
CA SER A 99 -5.02 -10.74 -4.44
C SER A 99 -4.26 -10.54 -3.14
N PHE A 100 -4.97 -10.10 -2.09
CA PHE A 100 -4.38 -9.89 -0.77
C PHE A 100 -3.68 -11.15 -0.24
N LEU A 101 -4.39 -12.27 -0.23
CA LEU A 101 -3.83 -13.54 0.27
C LEU A 101 -2.63 -14.00 -0.57
N GLY A 102 -2.72 -13.88 -1.90
CA GLY A 102 -1.64 -14.26 -2.80
C GLY A 102 -0.35 -13.48 -2.57
N ILE A 103 -0.47 -12.15 -2.36
CA ILE A 103 0.68 -11.28 -2.07
C ILE A 103 1.28 -11.62 -0.70
N VAL A 104 0.45 -11.75 0.33
CA VAL A 104 0.89 -12.08 1.70
C VAL A 104 1.61 -13.43 1.72
N LEU A 105 1.07 -14.45 1.03
CA LEU A 105 1.71 -15.76 0.89
C LEU A 105 3.12 -15.65 0.31
N ILE A 106 3.30 -14.90 -0.77
CA ILE A 106 4.59 -14.80 -1.45
C ILE A 106 5.59 -13.95 -0.64
N ILE A 107 5.14 -12.84 -0.07
CA ILE A 107 6.01 -11.96 0.71
C ILE A 107 6.53 -12.67 1.95
N TYR A 108 5.67 -13.35 2.69
CA TYR A 108 6.07 -14.03 3.92
C TYR A 108 6.85 -15.33 3.68
N ALA A 109 6.66 -15.99 2.52
CA ALA A 109 7.45 -17.15 2.16
C ALA A 109 8.95 -16.84 2.00
N ASN A 110 9.29 -15.59 1.70
CA ASN A 110 10.67 -15.08 1.56
C ASN A 110 11.57 -15.95 0.66
N GLN A 111 11.00 -16.48 -0.43
CA GLN A 111 11.71 -17.39 -1.33
C GLN A 111 12.45 -16.67 -2.47
N TYR A 112 12.24 -15.36 -2.64
CA TYR A 112 12.77 -14.56 -3.74
C TYR A 112 13.63 -13.42 -3.23
N THR A 113 14.76 -13.18 -3.87
CA THR A 113 15.66 -12.06 -3.58
C THR A 113 15.23 -10.76 -4.24
N SER A 114 14.51 -10.84 -5.36
CA SER A 114 13.96 -9.69 -6.05
C SER A 114 12.53 -9.97 -6.48
N MET A 115 11.63 -9.04 -6.26
CA MET A 115 10.22 -9.14 -6.62
C MET A 115 9.74 -7.86 -7.29
N PHE A 116 8.90 -8.03 -8.30
CA PHE A 116 8.17 -6.94 -8.95
C PHE A 116 6.67 -7.16 -8.72
N ILE A 117 6.02 -6.20 -8.10
CA ILE A 117 4.60 -6.26 -7.76
C ILE A 117 3.94 -5.03 -8.38
N ASP A 118 3.01 -5.29 -9.29
CA ASP A 118 2.26 -4.27 -9.99
C ASP A 118 0.89 -4.13 -9.33
N GLU A 119 0.58 -2.92 -8.87
CA GLU A 119 -0.68 -2.57 -8.22
C GLU A 119 -1.17 -3.58 -7.16
N PRO A 120 -0.41 -3.79 -6.07
CA PRO A 120 -0.80 -4.74 -5.02
C PRO A 120 -2.12 -4.40 -4.33
N GLU A 121 -2.56 -3.14 -4.42
CA GLU A 121 -3.82 -2.65 -3.90
C GLU A 121 -5.03 -2.93 -4.78
N SER A 122 -4.84 -3.44 -5.99
CA SER A 122 -5.94 -3.71 -6.93
C SER A 122 -7.06 -4.52 -6.27
N PHE A 123 -8.30 -4.04 -6.42
CA PHE A 123 -9.51 -4.61 -5.82
C PHE A 123 -9.61 -4.52 -4.29
N LEU A 124 -8.71 -3.79 -3.61
CA LEU A 124 -8.77 -3.57 -2.16
C LEU A 124 -9.50 -2.26 -1.84
N HIS A 125 -10.24 -2.26 -0.75
CA HIS A 125 -10.73 -1.01 -0.16
C HIS A 125 -9.59 -0.21 0.49
N PRO A 126 -9.70 1.13 0.61
CA PRO A 126 -8.64 1.98 1.12
C PRO A 126 -7.96 1.50 2.43
N PRO A 127 -8.70 1.07 3.47
CA PRO A 127 -8.07 0.55 4.69
C PRO A 127 -7.25 -0.72 4.46
N GLN A 128 -7.71 -1.61 3.57
CA GLN A 128 -7.00 -2.84 3.22
C GLN A 128 -5.75 -2.55 2.36
N ALA A 129 -5.82 -1.58 1.46
CA ALA A 129 -4.68 -1.10 0.70
C ALA A 129 -3.59 -0.53 1.63
N LYS A 130 -3.99 0.29 2.62
CA LYS A 130 -3.08 0.80 3.64
C LYS A 130 -2.44 -0.33 4.46
N LEU A 131 -3.23 -1.30 4.89
CA LEU A 131 -2.72 -2.47 5.60
C LEU A 131 -1.74 -3.27 4.74
N MET A 132 -2.05 -3.49 3.45
CA MET A 132 -1.15 -4.16 2.52
C MET A 132 0.20 -3.44 2.43
N GLY A 133 0.21 -2.13 2.28
CA GLY A 133 1.43 -1.32 2.29
C GLY A 133 2.24 -1.50 3.57
N SER A 134 1.58 -1.49 4.72
CA SER A 134 2.19 -1.72 6.02
C SER A 134 2.82 -3.11 6.13
N LEU A 135 2.12 -4.15 5.67
CA LEU A 135 2.62 -5.53 5.69
C LEU A 135 3.83 -5.72 4.78
N ILE A 136 3.81 -5.12 3.59
CA ILE A 136 4.94 -5.16 2.66
C ILE A 136 6.19 -4.53 3.31
N ALA A 137 6.07 -3.31 3.83
CA ALA A 137 7.18 -2.57 4.42
C ALA A 137 7.72 -3.23 5.70
N SER A 138 6.84 -3.77 6.55
CA SER A 138 7.23 -4.43 7.79
C SER A 138 7.93 -5.78 7.60
N ASN A 139 7.69 -6.44 6.46
CA ASN A 139 8.26 -7.76 6.15
C ASN A 139 9.48 -7.70 5.23
N GLU A 140 10.05 -6.53 5.05
CA GLU A 140 11.32 -6.38 4.34
C GLU A 140 12.44 -7.04 5.10
N THR A 141 13.17 -7.92 4.42
CA THR A 141 14.31 -8.65 4.99
C THR A 141 15.61 -8.23 4.30
N SER A 142 16.71 -8.24 5.05
CA SER A 142 18.03 -7.93 4.50
C SER A 142 18.36 -8.80 3.28
N GLY A 143 18.81 -8.16 2.20
CA GLY A 143 19.18 -8.84 0.96
C GLY A 143 18.03 -9.07 -0.02
N ARG A 144 16.80 -8.63 0.28
CA ARG A 144 15.69 -8.65 -0.66
C ARG A 144 15.41 -7.26 -1.21
N GLN A 145 15.03 -7.18 -2.49
CA GLN A 145 14.58 -5.97 -3.15
C GLN A 145 13.15 -6.14 -3.67
N LEU A 146 12.29 -5.20 -3.31
CA LEU A 146 10.91 -5.12 -3.80
C LEU A 146 10.76 -3.90 -4.70
N PHE A 147 10.25 -4.11 -5.91
CA PHE A 147 9.86 -3.05 -6.82
C PHE A 147 8.33 -3.07 -6.92
N ILE A 148 7.70 -1.97 -6.57
CA ILE A 148 6.25 -1.88 -6.48
C ILE A 148 5.82 -0.69 -7.33
N SER A 149 4.93 -0.94 -8.31
CA SER A 149 4.19 0.13 -8.96
C SER A 149 2.85 0.30 -8.27
N THR A 150 2.43 1.53 -8.07
CA THR A 150 1.15 1.85 -7.43
C THR A 150 0.66 3.23 -7.85
N HIS A 151 -0.64 3.38 -7.88
CA HIS A 151 -1.34 4.66 -7.98
C HIS A 151 -2.16 4.95 -6.70
N SER A 152 -1.96 4.18 -5.62
CA SER A 152 -2.70 4.32 -4.38
C SER A 152 -1.93 5.09 -3.32
N LYS A 153 -2.50 6.23 -2.92
CA LYS A 153 -2.05 7.00 -1.77
C LYS A 153 -2.08 6.16 -0.48
N GLU A 154 -3.11 5.34 -0.31
CA GLU A 154 -3.30 4.52 0.88
C GLU A 154 -2.22 3.46 1.02
N LEU A 155 -1.89 2.77 -0.07
CA LEU A 155 -0.78 1.80 -0.07
C LEU A 155 0.53 2.49 0.31
N LEU A 156 0.85 3.60 -0.34
CA LEU A 156 2.07 4.36 -0.08
C LEU A 156 2.12 4.86 1.37
N ASN A 157 1.01 5.39 1.89
CA ASN A 157 0.93 5.80 3.30
C ASN A 157 1.20 4.64 4.26
N GLY A 158 0.62 3.47 4.01
CA GLY A 158 0.87 2.27 4.81
C GLY A 158 2.35 1.87 4.81
N MET A 159 3.00 1.94 3.66
CA MET A 159 4.43 1.66 3.52
C MET A 159 5.27 2.68 4.29
N LEU A 160 5.05 3.98 4.09
CA LEU A 160 5.80 5.06 4.72
C LEU A 160 5.66 5.08 6.25
N GLU A 161 4.49 4.71 6.78
CA GLU A 161 4.26 4.62 8.22
C GLU A 161 5.00 3.46 8.88
N SER A 162 5.29 2.39 8.15
CA SER A 162 5.80 1.14 8.72
C SER A 162 7.28 0.88 8.44
N GLY A 163 7.87 1.55 7.46
CA GLY A 163 9.27 1.32 7.09
C GLY A 163 9.91 2.48 6.36
N PRO A 164 9.83 3.73 6.86
CA PRO A 164 10.28 4.92 6.13
C PRO A 164 11.77 4.87 5.73
N ASP A 165 12.60 4.24 6.55
CA ASP A 165 14.06 4.22 6.37
C ASP A 165 14.54 3.25 5.26
N ARG A 166 13.62 2.53 4.63
CA ARG A 166 13.93 1.48 3.64
C ARG A 166 13.21 1.67 2.32
N ILE A 167 12.50 2.77 2.17
CA ILE A 167 11.66 3.05 1.02
C ILE A 167 12.28 4.20 0.23
N GLN A 168 12.36 4.02 -1.08
CA GLN A 168 12.61 5.08 -2.05
C GLN A 168 11.38 5.19 -2.93
N VAL A 169 10.93 6.40 -3.18
CA VAL A 169 9.78 6.66 -4.06
C VAL A 169 10.30 7.32 -5.33
N VAL A 170 9.99 6.69 -6.45
CA VAL A 170 10.30 7.22 -7.79
C VAL A 170 8.99 7.61 -8.44
N ARG A 171 8.80 8.91 -8.68
CA ARG A 171 7.70 9.40 -9.50
C ARG A 171 8.10 9.31 -10.96
N ILE A 172 7.27 8.69 -11.76
CA ILE A 172 7.47 8.56 -13.21
C ILE A 172 6.35 9.34 -13.90
N THR A 173 6.73 10.30 -14.73
CA THR A 173 5.80 11.04 -15.58
C THR A 173 6.17 10.86 -17.05
N ARG A 174 5.18 10.96 -17.92
CA ARG A 174 5.40 10.85 -19.36
C ARG A 174 4.81 12.05 -20.08
N ALA A 175 5.66 12.72 -20.85
CA ALA A 175 5.25 13.79 -21.74
C ALA A 175 5.76 13.50 -23.15
N ASN A 176 4.87 13.42 -24.14
CA ASN A 176 5.20 13.17 -25.55
C ASN A 176 5.99 11.90 -25.66
N ASP A 177 6.25 10.95 -25.46
CA ASP A 177 7.13 9.77 -25.57
C ASP A 177 8.43 9.84 -24.76
N VAL A 178 8.60 10.84 -23.91
CA VAL A 178 9.72 10.96 -22.98
C VAL A 178 9.25 10.72 -21.56
N ASN A 179 9.94 9.83 -20.84
CA ASN A 179 9.70 9.60 -19.42
C ASN A 179 10.63 10.50 -18.61
N ASP A 180 10.08 11.17 -17.60
CA ASP A 180 10.82 11.90 -16.59
C ASP A 180 10.74 11.14 -15.24
N PHE A 181 11.84 11.19 -14.48
CA PHE A 181 11.98 10.47 -13.21
C PHE A 181 12.39 11.44 -12.11
N ALA A 182 11.57 11.51 -11.08
CA ALA A 182 11.91 12.26 -9.87
C ALA A 182 12.02 11.30 -8.68
N LEU A 183 13.12 11.42 -7.93
CA LEU A 183 13.44 10.56 -6.80
C LEU A 183 13.17 11.29 -5.48
N LEU A 184 12.37 10.68 -4.62
CA LEU A 184 12.26 11.01 -3.21
C LEU A 184 13.11 10.00 -2.43
N ASP A 185 14.21 10.46 -1.89
CA ASP A 185 15.12 9.62 -1.13
C ASP A 185 14.66 9.39 0.33
N VAL A 186 15.40 8.55 1.05
CA VAL A 186 15.08 8.21 2.44
C VAL A 186 15.06 9.43 3.34
N ASP A 187 15.95 10.42 3.12
CA ASP A 187 16.01 11.62 3.94
C ASP A 187 14.78 12.51 3.74
N ASP A 188 14.27 12.60 2.53
CA ASP A 188 13.05 13.35 2.22
C ASP A 188 11.82 12.67 2.81
N ILE A 189 11.76 11.35 2.68
CA ILE A 189 10.72 10.53 3.29
C ILE A 189 10.72 10.72 4.80
N SER A 190 11.88 10.69 5.44
CA SER A 190 12.04 10.90 6.87
C SER A 190 11.57 12.30 7.30
N LYS A 191 11.82 13.34 6.51
CA LYS A 191 11.28 14.69 6.76
C LYS A 191 9.76 14.74 6.71
N ILE A 192 9.15 14.03 5.74
CA ILE A 192 7.69 13.98 5.60
C ILE A 192 7.07 13.21 6.78
N THR A 193 7.60 12.05 7.09
CA THR A 193 7.03 11.14 8.10
C THR A 193 7.27 11.62 9.54
N SER A 194 8.39 12.28 9.81
CA SER A 194 8.70 12.84 11.14
C SER A 194 7.93 14.13 11.43
N ASN A 195 7.53 14.88 10.41
CA ASN A 195 6.74 16.08 10.59
C ASN A 195 5.24 15.73 10.60
N THR A 196 4.63 15.81 11.79
CA THR A 196 3.20 15.50 11.97
C THR A 196 2.28 16.26 11.01
N LEU A 197 2.60 17.50 10.69
CA LEU A 197 1.78 18.32 9.77
C LEU A 197 1.88 17.83 8.33
N LEU A 198 3.06 17.41 7.88
CA LEU A 198 3.25 16.86 6.54
C LEU A 198 2.70 15.44 6.44
N LYS A 199 2.91 14.63 7.46
CA LYS A 199 2.42 13.25 7.54
C LYS A 199 0.90 13.15 7.37
N TYR A 200 0.15 14.07 8.00
CA TYR A 200 -1.31 14.09 7.94
C TYR A 200 -1.86 15.07 6.90
N SER A 201 -1.00 15.74 6.15
CA SER A 201 -1.40 16.57 5.03
C SER A 201 -1.68 15.71 3.78
N ASP A 202 -2.39 16.31 2.84
CA ASP A 202 -2.60 15.68 1.53
C ASP A 202 -1.40 15.81 0.57
N LEU A 203 -0.21 16.19 1.09
CA LEU A 203 1.00 16.35 0.27
C LEU A 203 1.36 15.10 -0.53
N ILE A 204 1.24 13.92 0.09
CA ILE A 204 1.50 12.64 -0.60
C ILE A 204 0.53 12.45 -1.78
N ASN A 205 -0.67 13.03 -1.70
CA ASN A 205 -1.63 12.98 -2.80
C ASN A 205 -1.12 13.70 -4.05
N SER A 206 -0.28 14.74 -3.89
CA SER A 206 0.31 15.47 -5.01
C SER A 206 1.17 14.59 -5.93
N LEU A 207 1.74 13.48 -5.43
CA LEU A 207 2.48 12.51 -6.24
C LEU A 207 1.65 11.92 -7.39
N PHE A 208 0.34 11.84 -7.20
CA PHE A 208 -0.61 11.22 -8.13
C PHE A 208 -1.34 12.25 -9.01
N HIS A 209 -0.99 13.55 -8.88
CA HIS A 209 -1.55 14.63 -9.68
C HIS A 209 -0.50 15.27 -10.59
N GLU A 210 -0.90 15.74 -11.74
CA GLU A 210 -0.01 16.44 -12.66
C GLU A 210 0.33 17.85 -12.17
N ARG A 211 -0.64 18.52 -11.52
CA ARG A 211 -0.49 19.88 -11.00
C ARG A 211 -1.10 20.01 -9.61
N THR A 212 -0.44 20.81 -8.77
CA THR A 212 -0.90 21.15 -7.42
C THR A 212 -1.05 22.65 -7.27
N VAL A 213 -2.14 23.11 -6.67
CA VAL A 213 -2.35 24.50 -6.30
C VAL A 213 -2.28 24.61 -4.78
N LEU A 214 -1.23 25.27 -4.29
CA LEU A 214 -1.03 25.51 -2.86
C LEU A 214 -1.86 26.74 -2.45
N CYS A 215 -2.76 26.56 -1.49
CA CYS A 215 -3.57 27.62 -0.92
C CYS A 215 -3.25 27.83 0.56
N GLU A 216 -3.51 29.00 1.11
CA GLU A 216 -3.21 29.30 2.51
C GLU A 216 -4.10 28.50 3.46
N SER A 217 -5.39 28.32 3.13
CA SER A 217 -6.39 27.64 3.96
C SER A 217 -7.28 26.68 3.15
N ASP A 218 -8.04 25.83 3.87
CA ASP A 218 -9.06 24.96 3.28
C ASP A 218 -10.16 25.75 2.55
N SER A 219 -10.55 26.90 3.08
CA SER A 219 -11.58 27.76 2.50
C SER A 219 -11.15 28.27 1.13
N ASP A 220 -9.86 28.64 0.99
CA ASP A 220 -9.31 29.07 -0.29
C ASP A 220 -9.31 27.93 -1.30
N CYS A 221 -8.91 26.73 -0.86
CA CYS A 221 -8.96 25.54 -1.71
C CYS A 221 -10.37 25.31 -2.26
N MET A 222 -11.39 25.32 -1.40
CA MET A 222 -12.78 25.12 -1.80
C MET A 222 -13.25 26.20 -2.77
N PHE A 223 -12.88 27.46 -2.53
CA PHE A 223 -13.27 28.58 -3.38
C PHE A 223 -12.64 28.47 -4.78
N TYR A 224 -11.33 28.23 -4.85
CA TYR A 224 -10.63 28.12 -6.14
C TYR A 224 -11.00 26.85 -6.89
N GLN A 225 -11.27 25.75 -6.21
CA GLN A 225 -11.79 24.53 -6.84
C GLN A 225 -13.15 24.78 -7.48
N LEU A 226 -14.07 25.47 -6.80
CA LEU A 226 -15.37 25.84 -7.35
C LEU A 226 -15.24 26.71 -8.60
N ILE A 227 -14.33 27.69 -8.58
CA ILE A 227 -14.05 28.54 -9.75
C ILE A 227 -13.49 27.68 -10.88
N TRP A 228 -12.52 26.79 -10.60
CA TRP A 228 -11.92 25.93 -11.60
C TRP A 228 -12.98 25.08 -12.30
N ASP A 229 -13.81 24.40 -11.54
CA ASP A 229 -14.87 23.52 -12.04
C ASP A 229 -15.89 24.29 -12.90
N THR A 230 -16.07 25.59 -12.62
CA THR A 230 -16.99 26.46 -13.38
C THR A 230 -16.36 26.99 -14.68
N VAL A 231 -15.08 27.37 -14.63
CA VAL A 231 -14.40 28.08 -15.72
C VAL A 231 -13.64 27.13 -16.64
N ARG A 232 -13.14 26.04 -16.10
CA ARG A 232 -12.24 25.07 -16.75
C ARG A 232 -12.78 23.63 -16.72
N ALA A 233 -14.09 23.47 -16.79
CA ALA A 233 -14.77 22.18 -16.66
C ALA A 233 -14.30 21.08 -17.64
N SER A 234 -13.60 21.45 -18.72
CA SER A 234 -13.04 20.51 -19.70
C SER A 234 -11.58 20.13 -19.43
N GLU A 235 -10.92 20.75 -18.46
CA GLU A 235 -9.52 20.47 -18.09
C GLU A 235 -9.45 19.60 -16.85
N PRO A 236 -8.41 18.74 -16.70
CA PRO A 236 -8.19 17.98 -15.46
C PRO A 236 -8.10 18.92 -14.25
N THR A 237 -8.83 18.61 -13.20
CA THR A 237 -8.81 19.41 -11.96
C THR A 237 -7.46 19.23 -11.26
N PRO A 238 -6.69 20.31 -11.00
CA PRO A 238 -5.48 20.20 -10.19
C PRO A 238 -5.81 19.86 -8.75
N LEU A 239 -4.84 19.34 -8.02
CA LEU A 239 -4.98 19.16 -6.58
C LEU A 239 -4.89 20.53 -5.89
N PHE A 240 -5.95 20.96 -5.22
CA PHE A 240 -5.93 22.12 -4.32
C PHE A 240 -5.49 21.65 -2.93
N LEU A 241 -4.36 22.19 -2.44
CA LEU A 241 -3.71 21.71 -1.22
C LEU A 241 -3.55 22.85 -0.21
N PRO A 242 -4.21 22.80 0.95
CA PRO A 242 -4.06 23.81 1.99
C PRO A 242 -2.74 23.61 2.74
N VAL A 243 -1.94 24.68 2.85
CA VAL A 243 -0.66 24.64 3.57
C VAL A 243 -0.81 24.96 5.06
N GLY A 244 -1.94 25.56 5.46
CA GLY A 244 -2.23 25.90 6.85
C GLY A 244 -1.41 27.09 7.38
N GLY A 245 -1.19 28.11 6.53
CA GLY A 245 -0.57 29.37 6.85
C GLY A 245 0.75 29.67 6.12
N LYS A 246 1.04 30.95 5.93
CA LYS A 246 2.09 31.49 5.05
C LYS A 246 3.49 30.90 5.29
N GLY A 247 3.88 30.73 6.52
CA GLY A 247 5.22 30.24 6.87
C GLY A 247 5.50 28.81 6.42
N ARG A 248 4.51 28.10 5.89
CA ARG A 248 4.65 26.70 5.46
C ARG A 248 4.82 26.54 3.96
N PHE A 249 4.50 27.54 3.15
CA PHE A 249 4.62 27.46 1.69
C PHE A 249 5.98 26.91 1.27
N LYS A 250 7.06 27.39 1.87
CA LYS A 250 8.42 26.97 1.54
C LYS A 250 8.59 25.43 1.61
N THR A 251 8.12 24.80 2.67
CA THR A 251 8.28 23.35 2.86
C THR A 251 7.56 22.55 1.77
N TYR A 252 6.36 23.00 1.38
CA TYR A 252 5.61 22.34 0.31
C TYR A 252 6.23 22.58 -1.06
N VAL A 253 6.64 23.83 -1.33
CA VAL A 253 7.31 24.21 -2.58
C VAL A 253 8.61 23.44 -2.77
N ASP A 254 9.46 23.33 -1.73
CA ASP A 254 10.72 22.59 -1.76
C ASP A 254 10.49 21.11 -2.17
N LEU A 255 9.45 20.47 -1.60
CA LEU A 255 9.14 19.08 -1.90
C LEU A 255 8.51 18.90 -3.30
N LEU A 256 7.58 19.77 -3.70
CA LEU A 256 6.95 19.68 -5.02
C LEU A 256 7.97 19.91 -6.14
N SER A 257 8.88 20.88 -5.95
CA SER A 257 9.96 21.14 -6.91
C SER A 257 10.89 19.94 -7.06
N LYS A 258 11.27 19.31 -5.94
CA LYS A 258 12.13 18.11 -5.95
C LYS A 258 11.49 16.92 -6.65
N LEU A 259 10.16 16.82 -6.60
CA LEU A 259 9.38 15.77 -7.23
C LEU A 259 8.99 16.09 -8.67
N HIS A 260 9.47 17.18 -9.23
CA HIS A 260 9.09 17.68 -10.55
C HIS A 260 7.56 17.77 -10.73
N ILE A 261 6.85 18.22 -9.69
CA ILE A 261 5.41 18.43 -9.74
C ILE A 261 5.15 19.89 -10.07
N ASP A 262 4.39 20.16 -11.12
CA ASP A 262 3.95 21.50 -11.44
C ASP A 262 3.08 22.04 -10.31
N TYR A 263 3.43 23.22 -9.82
CA TYR A 263 2.66 23.87 -8.77
C TYR A 263 2.38 25.33 -9.03
N SER A 264 1.33 25.82 -8.41
CA SER A 264 1.01 27.24 -8.33
C SER A 264 0.74 27.60 -6.87
N VAL A 265 1.07 28.82 -6.47
CA VAL A 265 0.81 29.31 -5.12
C VAL A 265 -0.24 30.41 -5.17
N VAL A 266 -1.27 30.26 -4.36
CA VAL A 266 -2.32 31.26 -4.14
C VAL A 266 -2.26 31.65 -2.67
N ALA A 267 -1.87 32.88 -2.42
CA ALA A 267 -1.74 33.44 -1.08
C ALA A 267 -2.42 34.81 -0.99
N ASP A 268 -2.80 35.18 0.22
CA ASP A 268 -3.36 36.51 0.50
C ASP A 268 -2.35 37.62 0.21
N ALA A 269 -2.82 38.77 -0.22
CA ALA A 269 -1.98 39.92 -0.58
C ALA A 269 -1.09 40.42 0.58
N ASP A 270 -1.40 40.08 1.79
CA ASP A 270 -0.60 40.42 2.96
C ASP A 270 0.74 39.65 3.06
N ILE A 271 0.95 38.59 2.27
CA ILE A 271 2.26 37.95 2.08
C ILE A 271 3.29 38.97 1.56
N LEU A 272 2.85 39.98 0.80
CA LEU A 272 3.69 41.03 0.25
C LEU A 272 4.26 42.00 1.31
N ARG A 273 3.76 41.93 2.55
CA ARG A 273 4.24 42.80 3.65
C ARG A 273 5.54 42.26 4.28
N ASN A 274 5.83 40.99 4.11
CA ASN A 274 7.02 40.37 4.68
C ASN A 274 7.97 39.85 3.58
N PRO A 275 9.13 40.51 3.35
CA PRO A 275 10.09 40.06 2.36
C PRO A 275 10.59 38.62 2.54
N THR A 276 10.57 38.10 3.77
CA THR A 276 10.99 36.73 4.07
C THR A 276 9.95 35.72 3.53
N ASP A 277 8.66 36.01 3.64
CA ASP A 277 7.60 35.14 3.16
C ASP A 277 7.57 35.14 1.62
N ILE A 278 7.74 36.29 1.00
CA ILE A 278 7.87 36.40 -0.47
C ILE A 278 9.05 35.58 -0.96
N LYS A 279 10.21 35.75 -0.35
CA LYS A 279 11.42 34.98 -0.72
C LYS A 279 11.21 33.48 -0.58
N SER A 280 10.46 33.04 0.43
CA SER A 280 10.18 31.61 0.64
C SER A 280 9.35 30.98 -0.48
N VAL A 281 8.60 31.79 -1.22
CA VAL A 281 7.71 31.34 -2.30
C VAL A 281 8.32 31.56 -3.69
N LEU A 282 9.04 32.67 -3.88
CA LEU A 282 9.47 33.14 -5.21
C LEU A 282 10.95 32.86 -5.54
N LEU A 283 11.79 32.60 -4.56
CA LEU A 283 13.23 32.46 -4.79
C LEU A 283 13.66 30.99 -4.60
N GLN A 284 13.16 30.13 -5.43
CA GLN A 284 13.89 28.91 -5.80
C GLN A 284 14.61 29.18 -7.13
N ASP A 285 15.85 28.72 -7.24
CA ASP A 285 16.77 28.98 -8.35
C ASP A 285 16.31 28.49 -9.75
N ASN A 286 15.05 28.16 -9.92
CA ASN A 286 14.46 27.62 -11.14
C ASN A 286 13.21 28.37 -11.65
N VAL A 287 13.01 29.62 -11.27
CA VAL A 287 12.02 30.48 -11.96
C VAL A 287 12.72 31.12 -13.15
N VAL A 288 12.60 30.47 -14.31
CA VAL A 288 12.87 31.10 -15.61
C VAL A 288 11.65 31.82 -16.09
#